data_628dfcdbc5f875f5dc9a2a84ab319c5e
#
_entry.id   628dfcdbc5f875f5dc9a2a84ab319c5e
#
_cell.length_a   1.000
_cell.length_b   1.000
_cell.length_c   1.000
_cell.angle_alpha   90.00
_cell.angle_beta   90.00
_cell.angle_gamma   90.00
#
_symmetry.space_group_name_H-M   'P 1'
#
loop_
_entity.id
_entity.type
_entity.pdbx_description
1 polymer ?
#
loop_
_entity_poly.entity_id
_entity_poly.type
_entity_poly.pdbx_seq_one_letter_code
_entity_poly.pdbx_strand_id
1 'polypeptide(L)'
;DLAKRKEEALAPGTDRARQRQHDRGKLLARERIDLLLDPGSFHELDLLARRPSDSGYEDRPYTDGVVCGWGTVDGRKVFVFSQDFTVFGGALGEVFAAKIHKLMDLALKVGAPIIGLNDGAGARIQEGVVSLDSYGGIFYRNVQASGVVPQISVIMGPCAGGAVYSPAMTDFVFMVEDTSYMFITVPDVVKTVTGEEVTQQELGGAIAHAAKSGVCHFTSADDASCLEDVRYLLSFLPSNNLEEPPVVPTDDPVDRLCPELRDIIPPSSNQPYDMAKVIEAVVDDGEYYEYAQRWAPNVVCAFARLGGHVVGIVGNQPMHLAGVLDIESSEKAARFVRTCDAFNIPLISFVDVPGFLPGVDQEHGGIIRHGAKLLYAFCEATVPRIQV
;
A
#
# COMPACT_ATOMS: atom_id res chain seq x y z
N ASP A 1 15.74 20.92 -31.53
CA ASP A 1 15.40 19.50 -31.63
C ASP A 1 15.24 18.83 -30.26
N LEU A 2 16.22 18.93 -29.34
CA LEU A 2 16.11 18.34 -27.98
C LEU A 2 14.96 18.95 -27.16
N ALA A 3 14.79 20.28 -27.21
CA ALA A 3 13.70 20.96 -26.50
C ALA A 3 12.32 20.44 -26.95
N LYS A 4 12.12 20.30 -28.28
CA LYS A 4 10.90 19.76 -28.84
C LYS A 4 10.63 18.32 -28.38
N ARG A 5 11.67 17.45 -28.38
CA ARG A 5 11.53 16.05 -27.89
C ARG A 5 11.19 16.00 -26.41
N LYS A 6 11.74 16.89 -25.60
CA LYS A 6 11.38 17.00 -24.17
C LYS A 6 9.91 17.44 -24.01
N GLU A 7 9.47 18.42 -24.79
CA GLU A 7 8.08 18.87 -24.79
C GLU A 7 7.11 17.72 -25.15
N GLU A 8 7.41 16.97 -26.23
CA GLU A 8 6.65 15.78 -26.61
C GLU A 8 6.65 14.70 -25.52
N ALA A 9 7.76 14.51 -24.81
CA ALA A 9 7.88 13.51 -23.75
C ALA A 9 7.14 13.92 -22.46
N LEU A 10 6.97 15.20 -22.22
CA LEU A 10 6.21 15.70 -21.07
C LEU A 10 4.69 15.55 -21.22
N ALA A 11 4.20 15.41 -22.46
CA ALA A 11 2.78 15.22 -22.75
C ALA A 11 2.57 14.13 -23.83
N PRO A 12 2.95 12.86 -23.56
CA PRO A 12 3.01 11.80 -24.57
C PRO A 12 1.63 11.31 -25.05
N GLY A 13 0.60 11.48 -24.24
CA GLY A 13 -0.78 11.13 -24.57
C GLY A 13 -1.49 12.20 -25.39
N THR A 14 -2.60 11.83 -26.05
CA THR A 14 -3.43 12.78 -26.78
C THR A 14 -4.24 13.68 -25.84
N ASP A 15 -4.58 14.92 -26.29
CA ASP A 15 -5.44 15.83 -25.52
C ASP A 15 -6.75 15.16 -25.12
N ARG A 16 -7.36 14.41 -26.04
CA ARG A 16 -8.59 13.65 -25.77
C ARG A 16 -8.42 12.60 -24.68
N ALA A 17 -7.29 11.92 -24.65
CA ALA A 17 -7.02 10.91 -23.63
C ALA A 17 -6.80 11.55 -22.25
N ARG A 18 -6.07 12.69 -22.20
CA ARG A 18 -5.89 13.48 -20.97
C ARG A 18 -7.21 14.00 -20.42
N GLN A 19 -8.03 14.61 -21.28
CA GLN A 19 -9.36 15.12 -20.88
C GLN A 19 -10.24 13.98 -20.33
N ARG A 20 -10.22 12.82 -20.95
CA ARG A 20 -10.99 11.64 -20.46
C ARG A 20 -10.57 11.17 -19.07
N GLN A 21 -9.29 11.31 -18.69
CA GLN A 21 -8.84 11.02 -17.32
C GLN A 21 -9.47 12.03 -16.33
N HIS A 22 -9.38 13.32 -16.62
CA HIS A 22 -9.97 14.36 -15.79
C HIS A 22 -11.51 14.25 -15.69
N ASP A 23 -12.20 13.93 -16.80
CA ASP A 23 -13.66 13.71 -16.82
C ASP A 23 -14.09 12.54 -15.91
N ARG A 24 -13.17 11.64 -15.59
CA ARG A 24 -13.39 10.51 -14.65
C ARG A 24 -12.98 10.84 -13.22
N GLY A 25 -12.62 12.08 -12.92
CA GLY A 25 -12.14 12.50 -11.61
C GLY A 25 -10.72 12.03 -11.27
N LYS A 26 -9.93 11.62 -12.29
CA LYS A 26 -8.56 11.10 -12.10
C LYS A 26 -7.53 12.12 -12.53
N LEU A 27 -6.42 12.16 -11.82
CA LEU A 27 -5.24 12.94 -12.20
C LEU A 27 -4.39 12.22 -13.26
N LEU A 28 -3.57 12.99 -13.98
CA LEU A 28 -2.56 12.46 -14.88
C LEU A 28 -1.33 11.95 -14.10
N ALA A 29 -0.53 11.10 -14.73
CA ALA A 29 0.63 10.50 -14.09
C ALA A 29 1.60 11.53 -13.47
N ARG A 30 1.83 12.66 -14.16
CA ARG A 30 2.71 13.74 -13.67
C ARG A 30 2.07 14.57 -12.57
N GLU A 31 0.79 14.87 -12.69
CA GLU A 31 0.03 15.60 -11.65
C GLU A 31 0.06 14.85 -10.32
N ARG A 32 -0.04 13.52 -10.36
CA ARG A 32 0.10 12.66 -9.17
C ARG A 32 1.49 12.75 -8.54
N ILE A 33 2.54 12.76 -9.36
CA ILE A 33 3.93 12.92 -8.87
C ILE A 33 4.12 14.31 -8.24
N ASP A 34 3.60 15.35 -8.87
CA ASP A 34 3.72 16.73 -8.40
C ASP A 34 3.00 16.96 -7.05
N LEU A 35 1.89 16.23 -6.80
CA LEU A 35 1.19 16.25 -5.50
C LEU A 35 1.87 15.40 -4.44
N LEU A 36 2.46 14.28 -4.83
CA LEU A 36 3.13 13.37 -3.89
C LEU A 36 4.44 13.96 -3.35
N LEU A 37 5.24 14.58 -4.23
CA LEU A 37 6.59 15.01 -3.90
C LEU A 37 6.62 16.47 -3.45
N ASP A 38 7.69 16.83 -2.74
CA ASP A 38 7.96 18.21 -2.38
C ASP A 38 8.15 19.05 -3.65
N PRO A 39 7.63 20.28 -3.67
CA PRO A 39 7.66 21.13 -4.87
C PRO A 39 9.08 21.28 -5.45
N GLY A 40 9.24 20.99 -6.74
CA GLY A 40 10.50 21.12 -7.48
C GLY A 40 11.56 20.06 -7.16
N SER A 41 11.25 19.04 -6.36
CA SER A 41 12.19 17.98 -5.99
C SER A 41 12.31 16.85 -7.02
N PHE A 42 11.39 16.75 -7.98
CA PHE A 42 11.32 15.62 -8.90
C PHE A 42 12.46 15.62 -9.93
N HIS A 43 13.15 14.51 -10.00
CA HIS A 43 14.20 14.21 -11.00
C HIS A 43 13.79 12.99 -11.83
N GLU A 44 13.31 13.23 -13.04
CA GLU A 44 12.85 12.17 -13.93
C GLU A 44 14.01 11.37 -14.52
N LEU A 45 13.83 10.05 -14.55
CA LEU A 45 14.72 9.08 -15.19
C LEU A 45 14.13 8.66 -16.54
N ASP A 46 15.01 8.55 -17.55
CA ASP A 46 14.68 8.00 -18.86
C ASP A 46 13.47 8.68 -19.56
N LEU A 47 13.34 10.00 -19.40
CA LEU A 47 12.29 10.82 -20.02
C LEU A 47 12.10 10.53 -21.52
N LEU A 48 13.19 10.33 -22.26
CA LEU A 48 13.19 10.14 -23.71
C LEU A 48 13.19 8.65 -24.12
N ALA A 49 13.08 7.73 -23.15
CA ALA A 49 12.98 6.30 -23.49
C ALA A 49 11.69 6.00 -24.24
N ARG A 50 11.82 5.18 -25.27
CA ARG A 50 10.71 4.69 -26.09
C ARG A 50 11.10 3.39 -26.79
N ARG A 51 10.14 2.68 -27.32
CA ARG A 51 10.38 1.43 -28.06
C ARG A 51 11.42 1.60 -29.18
N PRO A 52 12.20 0.54 -29.47
CA PRO A 52 13.12 0.51 -30.62
C PRO A 52 12.39 0.74 -31.96
N SER A 53 13.10 1.22 -32.97
CA SER A 53 12.53 1.49 -34.31
C SER A 53 12.11 0.26 -35.07
N ASP A 54 12.68 -0.88 -34.74
CA ASP A 54 12.45 -2.20 -35.33
C ASP A 54 11.40 -3.03 -34.57
N SER A 55 10.72 -2.45 -33.59
CA SER A 55 9.72 -3.13 -32.76
C SER A 55 8.42 -3.51 -33.50
N GLY A 56 8.26 -3.11 -34.76
CA GLY A 56 7.04 -3.35 -35.54
C GLY A 56 5.85 -2.46 -35.21
N TYR A 57 6.04 -1.46 -34.33
CA TYR A 57 5.02 -0.49 -33.96
C TYR A 57 5.24 0.86 -34.66
N GLU A 58 4.21 1.40 -35.28
CA GLU A 58 4.25 2.74 -35.89
C GLU A 58 4.25 3.82 -34.79
N ASP A 59 3.40 3.64 -33.75
CA ASP A 59 3.31 4.57 -32.64
C ASP A 59 4.33 4.21 -31.55
N ARG A 60 5.21 5.16 -31.27
CA ARG A 60 6.32 5.02 -30.31
C ARG A 60 6.44 6.25 -29.42
N PRO A 61 5.44 6.48 -28.55
CA PRO A 61 5.44 7.63 -27.66
C PRO A 61 6.65 7.57 -26.70
N TYR A 62 7.16 8.73 -26.34
CA TYR A 62 8.14 8.83 -25.27
C TYR A 62 7.54 8.36 -23.93
N THR A 63 8.38 8.05 -22.96
CA THR A 63 8.04 7.45 -21.66
C THR A 63 7.53 6.02 -21.71
N ASP A 64 7.04 5.54 -22.84
CA ASP A 64 6.41 4.21 -23.05
C ASP A 64 5.26 3.89 -22.07
N GLY A 65 4.62 4.93 -21.50
CA GLY A 65 3.46 4.79 -20.60
C GLY A 65 3.78 4.75 -19.12
N VAL A 66 5.01 5.08 -18.71
CA VAL A 66 5.36 5.23 -17.29
C VAL A 66 6.34 6.38 -17.07
N VAL A 67 6.06 7.20 -16.07
CA VAL A 67 6.96 8.24 -15.56
C VAL A 67 7.71 7.68 -14.36
N CYS A 68 9.03 7.67 -14.41
CA CYS A 68 9.90 7.12 -13.37
C CYS A 68 10.89 8.18 -12.89
N GLY A 69 11.13 8.25 -11.60
CA GLY A 69 12.10 9.20 -11.06
C GLY A 69 12.23 9.10 -9.55
N TRP A 70 12.89 10.09 -8.98
CA TRP A 70 13.03 10.25 -7.54
C TRP A 70 12.82 11.72 -7.15
N GLY A 71 12.45 11.93 -5.93
CA GLY A 71 12.29 13.25 -5.33
C GLY A 71 12.30 13.14 -3.81
N THR A 72 11.71 14.11 -3.13
CA THR A 72 11.60 14.09 -1.67
C THR A 72 10.15 14.17 -1.23
N VAL A 73 9.87 13.59 -0.08
CA VAL A 73 8.65 13.76 0.71
C VAL A 73 9.09 14.21 2.10
N ASP A 74 8.72 15.42 2.49
CA ASP A 74 9.14 16.06 3.73
C ASP A 74 10.68 16.02 3.90
N GLY A 75 11.39 16.35 2.80
CA GLY A 75 12.84 16.35 2.73
C GLY A 75 13.53 14.99 2.61
N ARG A 76 12.82 13.88 2.75
CA ARG A 76 13.36 12.52 2.65
C ARG A 76 13.22 11.95 1.25
N LYS A 77 14.28 11.33 0.74
CA LYS A 77 14.33 10.78 -0.62
C LYS A 77 13.37 9.59 -0.77
N VAL A 78 12.62 9.59 -1.87
CA VAL A 78 11.78 8.48 -2.31
C VAL A 78 11.94 8.25 -3.82
N PHE A 79 11.75 7.02 -4.27
CA PHE A 79 11.68 6.65 -5.67
C PHE A 79 10.22 6.40 -6.05
N VAL A 80 9.78 6.96 -7.17
CA VAL A 80 8.39 6.89 -7.62
C VAL A 80 8.30 6.51 -9.08
N PHE A 81 7.39 5.61 -9.40
CA PHE A 81 6.91 5.42 -10.76
C PHE A 81 5.40 5.66 -10.82
N SER A 82 4.94 6.30 -11.88
CA SER A 82 3.52 6.58 -12.13
C SER A 82 3.13 6.09 -13.52
N GLN A 83 2.20 5.16 -13.57
CA GLN A 83 1.69 4.63 -14.82
C GLN A 83 0.80 5.67 -15.51
N ASP A 84 1.01 5.87 -16.81
CA ASP A 84 0.28 6.83 -17.61
C ASP A 84 -0.78 6.12 -18.46
N PHE A 85 -2.02 6.13 -17.99
CA PHE A 85 -3.13 5.50 -18.68
C PHE A 85 -3.42 6.12 -20.06
N THR A 86 -2.95 7.34 -20.32
CA THR A 86 -3.12 8.03 -21.61
C THR A 86 -2.26 7.43 -22.73
N VAL A 87 -1.25 6.62 -22.34
CA VAL A 87 -0.33 5.94 -23.25
C VAL A 87 -0.55 4.42 -23.15
N PHE A 88 -1.06 3.80 -24.19
CA PHE A 88 -1.37 2.36 -24.27
C PHE A 88 -2.21 1.82 -23.10
N GLY A 89 -3.05 2.66 -22.49
CA GLY A 89 -3.84 2.29 -21.31
C GLY A 89 -2.98 1.94 -20.07
N GLY A 90 -1.77 2.49 -19.96
CA GLY A 90 -0.85 2.17 -18.89
C GLY A 90 -0.37 0.70 -18.89
N ALA A 91 -0.55 -0.02 -20.03
CA ALA A 91 -0.15 -1.42 -20.13
C ALA A 91 1.36 -1.58 -20.17
N LEU A 92 1.87 -2.53 -19.37
CA LEU A 92 3.31 -2.79 -19.22
C LEU A 92 3.89 -3.51 -20.42
N GLY A 93 4.88 -2.90 -21.05
CA GLY A 93 5.74 -3.48 -22.08
C GLY A 93 7.21 -3.51 -21.64
N GLU A 94 8.09 -3.95 -22.54
CA GLU A 94 9.52 -4.15 -22.26
C GLU A 94 10.20 -2.86 -21.77
N VAL A 95 10.06 -1.75 -22.49
CA VAL A 95 10.71 -0.48 -22.15
C VAL A 95 10.10 0.13 -20.89
N PHE A 96 8.79 0.04 -20.74
CA PHE A 96 8.06 0.41 -19.54
C PHE A 96 8.65 -0.30 -18.31
N ALA A 97 8.77 -1.63 -18.38
CA ALA A 97 9.32 -2.43 -17.29
C ALA A 97 10.79 -2.14 -17.01
N ALA A 98 11.61 -1.99 -18.07
CA ALA A 98 13.03 -1.68 -17.92
C ALA A 98 13.27 -0.37 -17.12
N LYS A 99 12.40 0.62 -17.29
CA LYS A 99 12.43 1.86 -16.49
C LYS A 99 12.15 1.60 -15.01
N ILE A 100 11.13 0.78 -14.71
CA ILE A 100 10.79 0.40 -13.33
C ILE A 100 11.91 -0.45 -12.72
N HIS A 101 12.45 -1.43 -13.44
CA HIS A 101 13.58 -2.25 -12.98
C HIS A 101 14.76 -1.38 -12.56
N LYS A 102 15.15 -0.43 -13.41
CA LYS A 102 16.23 0.52 -13.12
C LYS A 102 15.93 1.38 -11.89
N LEU A 103 14.69 1.86 -11.77
CA LEU A 103 14.25 2.65 -10.62
C LEU A 103 14.36 1.84 -9.33
N MET A 104 13.85 0.60 -9.31
CA MET A 104 13.88 -0.28 -8.14
C MET A 104 15.32 -0.65 -7.74
N ASP A 105 16.19 -0.94 -8.72
CA ASP A 105 17.61 -1.20 -8.47
C ASP A 105 18.32 0.03 -7.87
N LEU A 106 18.00 1.24 -8.31
CA LEU A 106 18.53 2.48 -7.74
C LEU A 106 18.00 2.75 -6.34
N ALA A 107 16.71 2.52 -6.10
CA ALA A 107 16.09 2.67 -4.78
C ALA A 107 16.75 1.74 -3.75
N LEU A 108 16.95 0.48 -4.09
CA LEU A 108 17.66 -0.50 -3.24
C LEU A 108 19.11 -0.09 -2.98
N LYS A 109 19.81 0.38 -4.02
CA LYS A 109 21.20 0.83 -3.88
C LYS A 109 21.35 2.07 -3.00
N VAL A 110 20.36 2.96 -3.02
CA VAL A 110 20.34 4.20 -2.22
C VAL A 110 19.79 3.96 -0.82
N GLY A 111 18.95 2.93 -0.63
CA GLY A 111 18.22 2.68 0.61
C GLY A 111 17.08 3.67 0.81
N ALA A 112 16.18 3.80 -0.16
CA ALA A 112 15.06 4.72 -0.11
C ALA A 112 13.73 4.05 -0.52
N PRO A 113 12.58 4.49 0.01
CA PRO A 113 11.27 3.92 -0.28
C PRO A 113 10.94 3.91 -1.77
N ILE A 114 10.16 2.89 -2.19
CA ILE A 114 9.62 2.74 -3.53
C ILE A 114 8.11 2.96 -3.49
N ILE A 115 7.62 3.90 -4.30
CA ILE A 115 6.20 4.21 -4.40
C ILE A 115 5.75 3.96 -5.84
N GLY A 116 4.78 3.06 -6.02
CA GLY A 116 4.17 2.76 -7.31
C GLY A 116 2.78 3.34 -7.42
N LEU A 117 2.56 4.30 -8.32
CA LEU A 117 1.25 4.85 -8.65
C LEU A 117 0.70 4.08 -9.85
N ASN A 118 -0.21 3.13 -9.56
CA ASN A 118 -0.67 2.12 -10.50
C ASN A 118 -1.99 2.54 -11.16
N ASP A 119 -1.98 2.64 -12.49
CA ASP A 119 -3.15 2.96 -13.31
C ASP A 119 -2.95 2.34 -14.71
N GLY A 120 -3.15 1.02 -14.81
CA GLY A 120 -2.81 0.30 -16.03
C GLY A 120 -3.61 -0.97 -16.28
N ALA A 121 -3.78 -1.28 -17.56
CA ALA A 121 -4.56 -2.42 -18.06
C ALA A 121 -3.86 -3.79 -17.96
N GLY A 122 -2.72 -3.89 -17.25
CA GLY A 122 -1.98 -5.14 -17.14
C GLY A 122 -0.88 -5.29 -18.19
N ALA A 123 -0.60 -6.52 -18.62
CA ALA A 123 0.42 -6.81 -19.62
C ALA A 123 0.01 -6.30 -21.02
N ARG A 124 0.97 -5.72 -21.73
CA ARG A 124 0.78 -5.31 -23.14
C ARG A 124 0.77 -6.54 -24.05
N ILE A 125 -0.42 -7.04 -24.36
CA ILE A 125 -0.65 -8.30 -25.07
C ILE A 125 0.11 -8.34 -26.42
N GLN A 126 0.24 -7.20 -27.09
CA GLN A 126 0.94 -7.08 -28.37
C GLN A 126 2.44 -7.40 -28.29
N GLU A 127 3.04 -7.36 -27.11
CA GLU A 127 4.44 -7.75 -26.89
C GLU A 127 4.61 -9.22 -26.46
N GLY A 128 3.48 -9.93 -26.31
CA GLY A 128 3.49 -11.37 -26.04
C GLY A 128 4.23 -11.72 -24.75
N VAL A 129 5.07 -12.75 -24.82
CA VAL A 129 5.78 -13.29 -23.65
C VAL A 129 6.78 -12.31 -23.04
N VAL A 130 7.31 -11.37 -23.81
CA VAL A 130 8.25 -10.35 -23.33
C VAL A 130 7.61 -9.46 -22.25
N SER A 131 6.35 -9.08 -22.44
CA SER A 131 5.58 -8.33 -21.44
C SER A 131 5.38 -9.14 -20.15
N LEU A 132 5.15 -10.44 -20.24
CA LEU A 132 5.00 -11.31 -19.07
C LEU A 132 6.34 -11.50 -18.32
N ASP A 133 7.43 -11.74 -19.05
CA ASP A 133 8.78 -11.83 -18.47
C ASP A 133 9.16 -10.54 -17.75
N SER A 134 8.77 -9.40 -18.31
CA SER A 134 8.99 -8.08 -17.72
C SER A 134 8.31 -7.91 -16.35
N TYR A 135 7.12 -8.47 -16.13
CA TYR A 135 6.51 -8.55 -14.79
C TYR A 135 7.35 -9.41 -13.84
N GLY A 136 7.89 -10.54 -14.30
CA GLY A 136 8.79 -11.37 -13.51
C GLY A 136 9.98 -10.60 -12.95
N GLY A 137 10.54 -9.70 -13.76
CA GLY A 137 11.62 -8.80 -13.34
C GLY A 137 11.21 -7.81 -12.24
N ILE A 138 9.96 -7.33 -12.22
CA ILE A 138 9.42 -6.50 -11.14
C ILE A 138 9.21 -7.35 -9.87
N PHE A 139 8.58 -8.53 -10.00
CA PHE A 139 8.34 -9.42 -8.87
C PHE A 139 9.65 -9.82 -8.15
N TYR A 140 10.68 -10.14 -8.93
CA TYR A 140 12.01 -10.42 -8.37
C TYR A 140 12.50 -9.26 -7.52
N ARG A 141 12.36 -8.01 -7.99
CA ARG A 141 12.81 -6.82 -7.26
C ARG A 141 11.93 -6.49 -6.06
N ASN A 142 10.61 -6.75 -6.11
CA ASN A 142 9.77 -6.65 -4.93
C ASN A 142 10.26 -7.57 -3.81
N VAL A 143 10.64 -8.81 -4.15
CA VAL A 143 11.18 -9.78 -3.19
C VAL A 143 12.52 -9.30 -2.62
N GLN A 144 13.43 -8.78 -3.47
CA GLN A 144 14.72 -8.24 -3.00
C GLN A 144 14.57 -6.99 -2.13
N ALA A 145 13.54 -6.20 -2.35
CA ALA A 145 13.25 -5.00 -1.57
C ALA A 145 12.48 -5.27 -0.26
N SER A 146 11.85 -6.43 -0.15
CA SER A 146 11.03 -6.81 1.01
C SER A 146 11.84 -6.77 2.31
N GLY A 147 11.38 -5.96 3.27
CA GLY A 147 12.07 -5.74 4.55
C GLY A 147 13.38 -4.97 4.45
N VAL A 148 13.75 -4.44 3.27
CA VAL A 148 14.95 -3.63 3.06
C VAL A 148 14.59 -2.15 2.93
N VAL A 149 13.65 -1.83 2.05
CA VAL A 149 13.09 -0.48 1.89
C VAL A 149 11.57 -0.56 1.89
N PRO A 150 10.85 0.42 2.45
CA PRO A 150 9.39 0.46 2.36
C PRO A 150 8.91 0.46 0.91
N GLN A 151 7.95 -0.40 0.61
CA GLN A 151 7.31 -0.52 -0.70
C GLN A 151 5.83 -0.17 -0.57
N ILE A 152 5.38 0.87 -1.28
CA ILE A 152 4.01 1.37 -1.23
C ILE A 152 3.41 1.30 -2.63
N SER A 153 2.30 0.59 -2.77
CA SER A 153 1.50 0.55 -4.00
C SER A 153 0.22 1.34 -3.82
N VAL A 154 -0.01 2.28 -4.74
CA VAL A 154 -1.20 3.12 -4.77
C VAL A 154 -1.98 2.81 -6.03
N ILE A 155 -3.17 2.26 -5.90
CA ILE A 155 -4.01 1.88 -7.03
C ILE A 155 -4.97 3.03 -7.32
N MET A 156 -4.74 3.71 -8.44
CA MET A 156 -5.43 4.94 -8.84
C MET A 156 -6.23 4.77 -10.15
N GLY A 157 -6.49 3.52 -10.52
CA GLY A 157 -7.24 3.14 -11.71
C GLY A 157 -7.29 1.64 -11.87
N PRO A 158 -7.46 1.13 -13.10
CA PRO A 158 -7.38 -0.29 -13.38
C PRO A 158 -6.05 -0.91 -12.95
N CYS A 159 -6.13 -2.09 -12.32
CA CYS A 159 -4.98 -2.95 -12.03
C CYS A 159 -5.45 -4.39 -12.19
N ALA A 160 -5.16 -5.03 -13.33
CA ALA A 160 -5.74 -6.32 -13.68
C ALA A 160 -4.71 -7.35 -14.12
N GLY A 161 -5.04 -8.63 -13.95
CA GLY A 161 -4.19 -9.75 -14.33
C GLY A 161 -2.86 -9.77 -13.58
N GLY A 162 -1.75 -9.95 -14.28
CA GLY A 162 -0.40 -9.99 -13.69
C GLY A 162 -0.01 -8.74 -12.90
N ALA A 163 -0.64 -7.59 -13.21
CA ALA A 163 -0.36 -6.32 -12.52
C ALA A 163 -0.70 -6.32 -11.03
N VAL A 164 -1.63 -7.17 -10.57
CA VAL A 164 -2.08 -7.20 -9.17
C VAL A 164 -1.05 -7.83 -8.22
N TYR A 165 -0.14 -8.65 -8.73
CA TYR A 165 0.79 -9.40 -7.89
C TYR A 165 1.91 -8.53 -7.33
N SER A 166 2.43 -7.57 -8.10
CA SER A 166 3.42 -6.63 -7.56
C SER A 166 2.87 -5.86 -6.36
N PRO A 167 1.69 -5.19 -6.43
CA PRO A 167 1.08 -4.58 -5.25
C PRO A 167 0.88 -5.53 -4.08
N ALA A 168 0.42 -6.76 -4.33
CA ALA A 168 0.20 -7.76 -3.27
C ALA A 168 1.50 -8.18 -2.54
N MET A 169 2.66 -8.00 -3.17
CA MET A 169 3.98 -8.26 -2.57
C MET A 169 4.61 -7.05 -1.89
N THR A 170 4.04 -5.85 -2.06
CA THR A 170 4.52 -4.63 -1.37
C THR A 170 4.03 -4.56 0.07
N ASP A 171 4.60 -3.69 0.89
CA ASP A 171 4.27 -3.59 2.31
C ASP A 171 2.89 -2.97 2.53
N PHE A 172 2.54 -1.96 1.72
CA PHE A 172 1.29 -1.22 1.86
C PHE A 172 0.58 -1.05 0.52
N VAL A 173 -0.75 -1.21 0.55
CA VAL A 173 -1.62 -1.03 -0.63
C VAL A 173 -2.70 0.00 -0.30
N PHE A 174 -2.71 1.08 -1.07
CA PHE A 174 -3.75 2.10 -1.09
C PHE A 174 -4.63 1.93 -2.30
N MET A 175 -5.91 2.23 -2.18
CA MET A 175 -6.85 2.24 -3.30
C MET A 175 -7.75 3.48 -3.25
N VAL A 176 -7.91 4.14 -4.40
CA VAL A 176 -8.87 5.25 -4.56
C VAL A 176 -10.26 4.67 -4.77
N GLU A 177 -11.23 5.10 -3.98
CA GLU A 177 -12.62 4.64 -4.10
C GLU A 177 -13.20 4.99 -5.47
N ASP A 178 -14.16 4.21 -5.96
CA ASP A 178 -14.91 4.38 -7.22
C ASP A 178 -14.08 4.37 -8.52
N THR A 179 -12.85 4.85 -8.52
CA THR A 179 -12.01 4.98 -9.73
C THR A 179 -11.01 3.84 -9.91
N SER A 180 -10.68 3.12 -8.82
CA SER A 180 -9.71 2.03 -8.85
C SER A 180 -10.35 0.66 -8.64
N TYR A 181 -9.71 -0.35 -9.20
CA TYR A 181 -10.05 -1.76 -8.95
C TYR A 181 -8.87 -2.68 -9.24
N MET A 182 -8.84 -3.79 -8.51
CA MET A 182 -7.88 -4.89 -8.69
C MET A 182 -8.63 -6.20 -8.86
N PHE A 183 -8.26 -7.02 -9.84
CA PHE A 183 -8.74 -8.39 -9.98
C PHE A 183 -7.84 -9.20 -10.91
N ILE A 184 -7.82 -10.52 -10.74
CA ILE A 184 -7.05 -11.42 -11.61
C ILE A 184 -7.68 -11.46 -13.00
N THR A 185 -9.03 -11.56 -13.08
CA THR A 185 -9.77 -11.58 -14.33
C THR A 185 -10.95 -10.61 -14.26
N VAL A 186 -11.23 -10.02 -15.43
CA VAL A 186 -12.34 -9.05 -15.57
C VAL A 186 -13.71 -9.71 -15.37
N PRO A 187 -14.77 -8.96 -14.98
CA PRO A 187 -16.12 -9.47 -14.75
C PRO A 187 -16.68 -10.33 -15.90
N ASP A 188 -16.42 -9.96 -17.16
CA ASP A 188 -16.88 -10.73 -18.33
C ASP A 188 -16.30 -12.15 -18.39
N VAL A 189 -15.05 -12.32 -17.96
CA VAL A 189 -14.41 -13.65 -17.86
C VAL A 189 -15.01 -14.43 -16.71
N VAL A 190 -15.23 -13.81 -15.55
CA VAL A 190 -15.93 -14.42 -14.41
C VAL A 190 -17.29 -14.93 -14.86
N LYS A 191 -18.11 -14.09 -15.50
CA LYS A 191 -19.41 -14.47 -16.04
C LYS A 191 -19.33 -15.67 -17.01
N THR A 192 -18.34 -15.66 -17.89
CA THR A 192 -18.17 -16.73 -18.89
C THR A 192 -17.81 -18.07 -18.26
N VAL A 193 -16.97 -18.06 -17.21
CA VAL A 193 -16.42 -19.28 -16.59
C VAL A 193 -17.31 -19.81 -15.47
N THR A 194 -17.83 -18.92 -14.61
CA THR A 194 -18.59 -19.32 -13.41
C THR A 194 -20.10 -19.06 -13.52
N GLY A 195 -20.52 -18.24 -14.48
CA GLY A 195 -21.92 -17.79 -14.62
C GLY A 195 -22.30 -16.65 -13.66
N GLU A 196 -21.39 -16.17 -12.84
CA GLU A 196 -21.63 -15.09 -11.88
C GLU A 196 -21.66 -13.73 -12.58
N GLU A 197 -22.68 -12.91 -12.26
CA GLU A 197 -22.76 -11.52 -12.72
C GLU A 197 -22.30 -10.60 -11.59
N VAL A 198 -21.29 -9.80 -11.87
CA VAL A 198 -20.66 -8.90 -10.90
C VAL A 198 -20.12 -7.65 -11.61
N THR A 199 -20.22 -6.51 -10.97
CA THR A 199 -19.59 -5.27 -11.47
C THR A 199 -18.11 -5.22 -11.12
N GLN A 200 -17.35 -4.32 -11.76
CA GLN A 200 -15.93 -4.11 -11.45
C GLN A 200 -15.71 -3.73 -9.98
N GLN A 201 -16.55 -2.87 -9.43
CA GLN A 201 -16.44 -2.41 -8.04
C GLN A 201 -16.84 -3.50 -7.03
N GLU A 202 -17.85 -4.30 -7.32
CA GLU A 202 -18.23 -5.43 -6.46
C GLU A 202 -17.18 -6.54 -6.46
N LEU A 203 -16.53 -6.80 -7.61
CA LEU A 203 -15.51 -7.84 -7.75
C LEU A 203 -14.19 -7.42 -7.08
N GLY A 204 -13.72 -6.20 -7.35
CA GLY A 204 -12.38 -5.79 -6.96
C GLY A 204 -12.20 -4.29 -6.72
N GLY A 205 -13.26 -3.56 -6.37
CA GLY A 205 -13.15 -2.16 -5.97
C GLY A 205 -12.47 -1.97 -4.61
N ALA A 206 -12.13 -0.75 -4.29
CA ALA A 206 -11.41 -0.40 -3.06
C ALA A 206 -12.08 -0.95 -1.81
N ILE A 207 -13.40 -0.76 -1.67
CA ILE A 207 -14.17 -1.23 -0.51
C ILE A 207 -14.24 -2.76 -0.47
N ALA A 208 -14.37 -3.44 -1.61
CA ALA A 208 -14.38 -4.90 -1.65
C ALA A 208 -13.05 -5.48 -1.13
N HIS A 209 -11.92 -4.91 -1.54
CA HIS A 209 -10.61 -5.34 -1.07
C HIS A 209 -10.30 -4.89 0.35
N ALA A 210 -10.78 -3.72 0.78
CA ALA A 210 -10.56 -3.24 2.14
C ALA A 210 -11.39 -4.00 3.19
N ALA A 211 -12.59 -4.54 2.82
CA ALA A 211 -13.48 -5.15 3.79
C ALA A 211 -13.57 -6.68 3.70
N LYS A 212 -13.27 -7.29 2.53
CA LYS A 212 -13.47 -8.71 2.30
C LYS A 212 -12.18 -9.50 2.12
N SER A 213 -11.25 -9.00 1.31
CA SER A 213 -10.02 -9.75 0.97
C SER A 213 -8.78 -9.31 1.76
N GLY A 214 -8.82 -8.14 2.39
CA GLY A 214 -7.67 -7.58 3.12
C GLY A 214 -6.49 -7.18 2.23
N VAL A 215 -6.65 -7.16 0.92
CA VAL A 215 -5.58 -6.75 -0.01
C VAL A 215 -5.34 -5.24 0.05
N CYS A 216 -6.40 -4.44 0.22
CA CYS A 216 -6.32 -3.00 0.38
C CYS A 216 -6.21 -2.65 1.86
N HIS A 217 -5.16 -1.90 2.21
CA HIS A 217 -4.92 -1.49 3.59
C HIS A 217 -5.53 -0.12 3.91
N PHE A 218 -5.54 0.79 2.93
CA PHE A 218 -6.05 2.16 3.08
C PHE A 218 -6.89 2.54 1.88
N THR A 219 -8.03 3.18 2.13
CA THR A 219 -8.92 3.71 1.07
C THR A 219 -9.04 5.21 1.21
N SER A 220 -9.05 5.92 0.09
CA SER A 220 -9.18 7.38 0.03
C SER A 220 -10.20 7.76 -1.03
N ALA A 221 -10.89 8.89 -0.84
CA ALA A 221 -12.01 9.29 -1.70
C ALA A 221 -11.56 9.70 -3.12
N ASP A 222 -10.36 10.24 -3.27
CA ASP A 222 -9.81 10.73 -4.53
C ASP A 222 -8.29 10.63 -4.59
N ASP A 223 -7.71 10.94 -5.77
CA ASP A 223 -6.27 10.86 -6.00
C ASP A 223 -5.48 11.78 -5.05
N ALA A 224 -5.98 12.99 -4.76
CA ALA A 224 -5.25 13.96 -3.95
C ALA A 224 -5.20 13.54 -2.47
N SER A 225 -6.34 13.19 -1.88
CA SER A 225 -6.40 12.69 -0.51
C SER A 225 -5.59 11.39 -0.34
N CYS A 226 -5.59 10.52 -1.34
CA CYS A 226 -4.80 9.29 -1.32
C CYS A 226 -3.29 9.58 -1.27
N LEU A 227 -2.81 10.58 -2.01
CA LEU A 227 -1.40 10.97 -1.99
C LEU A 227 -1.00 11.65 -0.67
N GLU A 228 -1.90 12.41 -0.06
CA GLU A 228 -1.72 12.95 1.30
C GLU A 228 -1.61 11.82 2.34
N ASP A 229 -2.47 10.81 2.26
CA ASP A 229 -2.43 9.62 3.13
C ASP A 229 -1.10 8.84 2.97
N VAL A 230 -0.57 8.74 1.74
CA VAL A 230 0.74 8.14 1.48
C VAL A 230 1.86 8.95 2.15
N ARG A 231 1.83 10.28 2.05
CA ARG A 231 2.79 11.17 2.76
C ARG A 231 2.69 10.98 4.26
N TYR A 232 1.46 10.90 4.79
CA TYR A 232 1.22 10.66 6.21
C TYR A 232 1.77 9.31 6.68
N LEU A 233 1.53 8.21 5.93
CA LEU A 233 2.14 6.91 6.23
C LEU A 233 3.68 6.97 6.25
N LEU A 234 4.28 7.66 5.28
CA LEU A 234 5.74 7.82 5.23
C LEU A 234 6.31 8.50 6.47
N SER A 235 5.54 9.33 7.18
CA SER A 235 5.97 9.96 8.42
C SER A 235 6.18 8.98 9.58
N PHE A 236 5.67 7.76 9.47
CA PHE A 236 5.86 6.67 10.44
C PHE A 236 6.98 5.69 10.05
N LEU A 237 7.46 5.73 8.81
CA LEU A 237 8.40 4.74 8.29
C LEU A 237 9.82 5.32 8.17
N PRO A 238 10.88 4.54 8.45
CA PRO A 238 12.25 4.94 8.11
C PRO A 238 12.45 4.90 6.59
N SER A 239 13.59 5.40 6.10
CA SER A 239 13.93 5.29 4.68
C SER A 239 14.29 3.85 4.29
N ASN A 240 14.86 3.08 5.21
CA ASN A 240 15.27 1.69 5.01
C ASN A 240 15.44 0.97 6.37
N ASN A 241 15.72 -0.32 6.34
CA ASN A 241 15.85 -1.16 7.54
C ASN A 241 17.11 -0.91 8.40
N LEU A 242 18.00 -0.02 7.98
CA LEU A 242 19.19 0.39 8.75
C LEU A 242 18.96 1.72 9.49
N GLU A 243 17.84 2.38 9.27
CA GLU A 243 17.48 3.65 9.88
C GLU A 243 16.33 3.47 10.87
N GLU A 244 16.24 4.37 11.84
CA GLU A 244 15.10 4.46 12.77
C GLU A 244 13.96 5.28 12.14
N PRO A 245 12.70 5.03 12.52
CA PRO A 245 11.58 5.90 12.14
C PRO A 245 11.81 7.36 12.56
N PRO A 246 11.23 8.33 11.84
CA PRO A 246 11.34 9.73 12.19
C PRO A 246 10.75 10.02 13.58
N VAL A 247 11.46 10.83 14.38
CA VAL A 247 10.96 11.34 15.64
C VAL A 247 10.31 12.70 15.42
N VAL A 248 9.08 12.88 15.87
CA VAL A 248 8.33 14.14 15.77
C VAL A 248 8.22 14.74 17.16
N PRO A 249 8.72 15.97 17.42
CA PRO A 249 8.55 16.61 18.71
C PRO A 249 7.08 16.73 19.09
N THR A 250 6.76 16.44 20.35
CA THR A 250 5.42 16.59 20.93
C THR A 250 5.48 17.37 22.23
N ASP A 251 4.42 18.09 22.55
CA ASP A 251 4.22 18.73 23.85
C ASP A 251 3.46 17.81 24.83
N ASP A 252 3.07 16.61 24.41
CA ASP A 252 2.41 15.62 25.28
C ASP A 252 3.42 15.04 26.29
N PRO A 253 3.21 15.22 27.61
CA PRO A 253 4.18 14.79 28.61
C PRO A 253 4.33 13.27 28.64
N VAL A 254 5.57 12.77 28.58
CA VAL A 254 5.87 11.32 28.63
C VAL A 254 5.47 10.64 29.95
N ASP A 255 5.28 11.42 31.03
CA ASP A 255 4.84 10.96 32.34
C ASP A 255 3.36 11.28 32.63
N ARG A 256 2.61 11.64 31.61
CA ARG A 256 1.17 11.89 31.68
C ARG A 256 0.44 10.66 32.22
N LEU A 257 -0.44 10.87 33.17
CA LEU A 257 -1.36 9.85 33.66
C LEU A 257 -2.64 9.88 32.84
N CYS A 258 -3.19 8.71 32.56
CA CYS A 258 -4.44 8.53 31.82
C CYS A 258 -5.56 8.02 32.76
N PRO A 259 -6.10 8.88 33.68
CA PRO A 259 -7.12 8.46 34.65
C PRO A 259 -8.43 7.99 33.99
N GLU A 260 -8.73 8.48 32.79
CA GLU A 260 -9.89 8.11 31.95
C GLU A 260 -9.95 6.62 31.61
N LEU A 261 -8.81 5.92 31.60
CA LEU A 261 -8.76 4.47 31.38
C LEU A 261 -9.59 3.68 32.39
N ARG A 262 -9.77 4.22 33.61
CA ARG A 262 -10.61 3.58 34.65
C ARG A 262 -12.09 3.56 34.26
N ASP A 263 -12.52 4.56 33.48
CA ASP A 263 -13.92 4.70 33.08
C ASP A 263 -14.21 4.02 31.75
N ILE A 264 -13.15 3.76 30.93
CA ILE A 264 -13.29 3.05 29.63
C ILE A 264 -13.53 1.56 29.86
N ILE A 265 -12.81 0.93 30.80
CA ILE A 265 -12.94 -0.50 31.08
C ILE A 265 -14.16 -0.72 32.00
N PRO A 266 -15.20 -1.43 31.53
CA PRO A 266 -16.41 -1.63 32.33
C PRO A 266 -16.15 -2.55 33.52
N PRO A 267 -16.87 -2.37 34.65
CA PRO A 267 -16.77 -3.26 35.82
C PRO A 267 -17.22 -4.70 35.53
N SER A 268 -18.08 -4.89 34.53
CA SER A 268 -18.60 -6.20 34.16
C SER A 268 -17.83 -6.77 32.97
N SER A 269 -17.33 -8.00 33.11
CA SER A 269 -16.65 -8.74 32.03
C SER A 269 -17.55 -9.08 30.83
N ASN A 270 -18.88 -8.94 30.99
CA ASN A 270 -19.85 -9.20 29.93
C ASN A 270 -20.17 -7.95 29.09
N GLN A 271 -19.60 -6.80 29.44
CA GLN A 271 -19.81 -5.54 28.72
C GLN A 271 -18.58 -5.25 27.87
N PRO A 272 -18.73 -5.21 26.53
CA PRO A 272 -17.62 -4.86 25.66
C PRO A 272 -17.28 -3.37 25.79
N TYR A 273 -16.04 -3.03 25.49
CA TYR A 273 -15.53 -1.65 25.39
C TYR A 273 -14.76 -1.48 24.06
N ASP A 274 -14.56 -0.23 23.69
CA ASP A 274 -13.85 0.10 22.47
C ASP A 274 -12.35 0.27 22.75
N MET A 275 -11.52 -0.64 22.24
CA MET A 275 -10.07 -0.59 22.36
C MET A 275 -9.47 0.68 21.73
N ALA A 276 -10.12 1.26 20.71
CA ALA A 276 -9.68 2.51 20.10
C ALA A 276 -9.56 3.63 21.12
N LYS A 277 -10.51 3.73 22.08
CA LYS A 277 -10.46 4.71 23.16
C LYS A 277 -9.29 4.51 24.13
N VAL A 278 -8.89 3.26 24.35
CA VAL A 278 -7.71 2.94 25.16
C VAL A 278 -6.45 3.41 24.44
N ILE A 279 -6.37 3.13 23.12
CA ILE A 279 -5.26 3.58 22.29
C ILE A 279 -5.17 5.11 22.29
N GLU A 280 -6.27 5.80 21.98
CA GLU A 280 -6.38 7.27 22.00
C GLU A 280 -5.93 7.89 23.33
N ALA A 281 -6.30 7.29 24.46
CA ALA A 281 -5.92 7.77 25.78
C ALA A 281 -4.41 7.63 26.06
N VAL A 282 -3.71 6.71 25.41
CA VAL A 282 -2.30 6.38 25.71
C VAL A 282 -1.33 7.07 24.77
N VAL A 283 -1.67 7.20 23.47
CA VAL A 283 -0.75 7.72 22.46
C VAL A 283 -0.65 9.25 22.48
N ASP A 284 0.41 9.81 21.92
CA ASP A 284 0.62 11.25 21.84
C ASP A 284 -0.56 11.92 21.13
N ASP A 285 -1.12 12.97 21.75
CA ASP A 285 -2.22 13.78 21.22
C ASP A 285 -3.49 12.96 20.84
N GLY A 286 -3.56 11.69 21.23
CA GLY A 286 -4.64 10.77 20.85
C GLY A 286 -4.61 10.35 19.37
N GLU A 287 -3.51 10.60 18.67
CA GLU A 287 -3.41 10.36 17.22
C GLU A 287 -2.79 9.00 16.89
N TYR A 288 -3.50 8.21 16.08
CA TYR A 288 -2.99 6.97 15.52
C TYR A 288 -3.50 6.76 14.09
N TYR A 289 -2.76 5.99 13.30
CA TYR A 289 -3.10 5.67 11.92
C TYR A 289 -3.37 4.17 11.77
N GLU A 290 -4.64 3.80 11.67
CA GLU A 290 -5.07 2.41 11.67
C GLU A 290 -4.80 1.72 10.32
N TYR A 291 -4.08 0.60 10.37
CA TYR A 291 -3.79 -0.28 9.25
C TYR A 291 -4.93 -1.26 9.02
N ALA A 292 -5.42 -1.36 7.79
CA ALA A 292 -6.48 -2.28 7.37
C ALA A 292 -7.74 -2.23 8.28
N GLN A 293 -8.18 -1.01 8.62
CA GLN A 293 -9.28 -0.76 9.56
C GLN A 293 -10.56 -1.54 9.22
N ARG A 294 -10.88 -1.67 7.93
CA ARG A 294 -12.12 -2.31 7.47
C ARG A 294 -12.05 -3.84 7.43
N TRP A 295 -10.85 -4.42 7.53
CA TRP A 295 -10.63 -5.86 7.50
C TRP A 295 -10.28 -6.40 8.87
N ALA A 296 -10.86 -7.55 9.24
CA ALA A 296 -10.65 -8.18 10.55
C ALA A 296 -10.70 -7.17 11.71
N PRO A 297 -11.86 -6.49 11.93
CA PRO A 297 -11.98 -5.41 12.91
C PRO A 297 -11.89 -5.87 14.37
N ASN A 298 -11.87 -7.19 14.61
CA ASN A 298 -11.63 -7.79 15.91
C ASN A 298 -10.19 -7.63 16.43
N VAL A 299 -9.26 -7.15 15.57
CA VAL A 299 -7.91 -6.72 15.96
C VAL A 299 -7.59 -5.36 15.33
N VAL A 300 -7.20 -4.40 16.15
CA VAL A 300 -6.68 -3.09 15.75
C VAL A 300 -5.18 -3.23 15.53
N CYS A 301 -4.70 -2.83 14.35
CA CYS A 301 -3.29 -2.63 14.05
C CYS A 301 -3.10 -1.18 13.65
N ALA A 302 -2.18 -0.44 14.27
CA ALA A 302 -2.02 0.97 13.99
C ALA A 302 -0.59 1.46 14.20
N PHE A 303 -0.21 2.50 13.46
CA PHE A 303 0.96 3.31 13.77
C PHE A 303 0.54 4.46 14.69
N ALA A 304 1.35 4.75 15.70
CA ALA A 304 1.14 5.86 16.61
C ALA A 304 2.49 6.42 17.07
N ARG A 305 2.45 7.41 17.96
CA ARG A 305 3.67 7.96 18.59
C ARG A 305 3.53 7.97 20.11
N LEU A 306 4.67 7.78 20.77
CA LEU A 306 4.81 7.95 22.22
C LEU A 306 6.09 8.75 22.49
N GLY A 307 5.96 9.94 23.08
CA GLY A 307 7.05 10.88 23.25
C GLY A 307 7.71 11.26 21.92
N GLY A 308 6.93 11.33 20.85
CA GLY A 308 7.38 11.61 19.49
C GLY A 308 7.97 10.41 18.73
N HIS A 309 8.22 9.28 19.39
CA HIS A 309 8.76 8.05 18.76
C HIS A 309 7.64 7.20 18.19
N VAL A 310 7.86 6.70 16.97
CA VAL A 310 6.89 5.82 16.32
C VAL A 310 6.80 4.47 17.02
N VAL A 311 5.58 3.98 17.20
CA VAL A 311 5.27 2.64 17.72
C VAL A 311 4.21 1.97 16.86
N GLY A 312 4.27 0.65 16.76
CA GLY A 312 3.21 -0.19 16.19
C GLY A 312 2.29 -0.68 17.31
N ILE A 313 1.00 -0.48 17.17
CA ILE A 313 -0.02 -0.93 18.12
C ILE A 313 -0.69 -2.18 17.57
N VAL A 314 -0.85 -3.20 18.43
CA VAL A 314 -1.69 -4.37 18.16
C VAL A 314 -2.63 -4.56 19.34
N GLY A 315 -3.94 -4.36 19.13
CA GLY A 315 -4.93 -4.45 20.22
C GLY A 315 -6.10 -5.35 19.84
N ASN A 316 -6.57 -6.19 20.77
CA ASN A 316 -7.83 -6.88 20.59
C ASN A 316 -8.99 -5.89 20.70
N GLN A 317 -10.00 -6.00 19.81
CA GLN A 317 -11.17 -5.12 19.81
C GLN A 317 -12.42 -5.87 20.32
N PRO A 318 -12.76 -5.72 21.63
CA PRO A 318 -13.89 -6.45 22.21
C PRO A 318 -15.25 -6.15 21.58
N MET A 319 -15.40 -5.02 20.90
CA MET A 319 -16.63 -4.65 20.17
C MET A 319 -16.91 -5.56 18.97
N HIS A 320 -15.90 -6.28 18.46
CA HIS A 320 -16.02 -7.18 17.33
C HIS A 320 -15.60 -8.59 17.74
N LEU A 321 -16.50 -9.56 17.63
CA LEU A 321 -16.27 -10.96 17.99
C LEU A 321 -15.63 -11.14 19.39
N ALA A 322 -15.93 -10.22 20.34
CA ALA A 322 -15.31 -10.18 21.68
C ALA A 322 -13.77 -10.17 21.67
N GLY A 323 -13.14 -9.64 20.61
CA GLY A 323 -11.68 -9.60 20.49
C GLY A 323 -11.01 -10.94 20.22
N VAL A 324 -11.77 -12.00 19.87
CA VAL A 324 -11.22 -13.33 19.58
C VAL A 324 -10.36 -13.30 18.31
N LEU A 325 -9.35 -14.16 18.23
CA LEU A 325 -8.51 -14.31 17.04
C LEU A 325 -9.14 -15.33 16.07
N ASP A 326 -9.30 -14.94 14.83
CA ASP A 326 -9.70 -15.79 13.71
C ASP A 326 -8.60 -15.83 12.63
N ILE A 327 -8.89 -16.46 11.50
CA ILE A 327 -7.93 -16.56 10.38
C ILE A 327 -7.50 -15.17 9.90
N GLU A 328 -8.46 -14.28 9.66
CA GLU A 328 -8.19 -12.97 9.06
C GLU A 328 -7.43 -12.04 10.00
N SER A 329 -7.82 -11.99 11.27
CA SER A 329 -7.12 -11.19 12.28
C SER A 329 -5.71 -11.72 12.57
N SER A 330 -5.51 -13.03 12.51
CA SER A 330 -4.19 -13.63 12.62
C SER A 330 -3.27 -13.22 11.46
N GLU A 331 -3.78 -13.22 10.23
CA GLU A 331 -3.03 -12.76 9.04
C GLU A 331 -2.72 -11.26 9.09
N LYS A 332 -3.73 -10.43 9.44
CA LYS A 332 -3.58 -8.97 9.61
C LYS A 332 -2.49 -8.63 10.60
N ALA A 333 -2.60 -9.18 11.82
CA ALA A 333 -1.66 -8.88 12.89
C ALA A 333 -0.26 -9.45 12.60
N ALA A 334 -0.15 -10.67 12.05
CA ALA A 334 1.14 -11.26 11.71
C ALA A 334 1.89 -10.42 10.67
N ARG A 335 1.21 -9.97 9.62
CA ARG A 335 1.82 -9.11 8.60
C ARG A 335 2.25 -7.77 9.19
N PHE A 336 1.41 -7.12 10.00
CA PHE A 336 1.71 -5.85 10.63
C PHE A 336 2.92 -5.94 11.57
N VAL A 337 2.97 -6.94 12.44
CA VAL A 337 4.10 -7.19 13.36
C VAL A 337 5.41 -7.38 12.60
N ARG A 338 5.41 -8.17 11.52
CA ARG A 338 6.61 -8.37 10.69
C ARG A 338 7.03 -7.10 9.96
N THR A 339 6.09 -6.29 9.51
CA THR A 339 6.41 -4.99 8.91
C THR A 339 7.04 -4.04 9.92
N CYS A 340 6.49 -3.96 11.15
CA CYS A 340 7.09 -3.18 12.23
C CYS A 340 8.51 -3.65 12.55
N ASP A 341 8.73 -4.96 12.69
CA ASP A 341 10.06 -5.53 12.97
C ASP A 341 11.06 -5.20 11.85
N ALA A 342 10.65 -5.36 10.58
CA ALA A 342 11.50 -5.05 9.43
C ALA A 342 11.97 -3.60 9.37
N PHE A 343 11.18 -2.67 9.90
CA PHE A 343 11.43 -1.23 9.85
C PHE A 343 11.72 -0.59 11.22
N ASN A 344 12.22 -1.37 12.17
CA ASN A 344 12.68 -0.89 13.48
C ASN A 344 11.60 -0.15 14.29
N ILE A 345 10.33 -0.55 14.15
CA ILE A 345 9.20 0.05 14.86
C ILE A 345 8.88 -0.79 16.10
N PRO A 346 9.07 -0.28 17.33
CA PRO A 346 8.71 -0.96 18.55
C PRO A 346 7.21 -1.30 18.61
N LEU A 347 6.86 -2.40 19.27
CA LEU A 347 5.49 -2.90 19.36
C LEU A 347 4.91 -2.73 20.74
N ILE A 348 3.66 -2.25 20.80
CA ILE A 348 2.84 -2.22 22.01
C ILE A 348 1.58 -3.05 21.73
N SER A 349 1.33 -4.05 22.58
CA SER A 349 0.15 -4.90 22.47
C SER A 349 -0.80 -4.66 23.64
N PHE A 350 -2.05 -4.34 23.33
CA PHE A 350 -3.15 -4.31 24.30
C PHE A 350 -3.92 -5.62 24.19
N VAL A 351 -3.75 -6.50 25.19
CA VAL A 351 -4.21 -7.88 25.13
C VAL A 351 -5.52 -8.05 25.92
N ASP A 352 -6.61 -8.23 25.19
CA ASP A 352 -7.91 -8.64 25.75
C ASP A 352 -8.54 -9.68 24.81
N VAL A 353 -8.10 -10.93 24.94
CA VAL A 353 -8.42 -12.01 24.01
C VAL A 353 -8.94 -13.25 24.78
N PRO A 354 -10.15 -13.74 24.48
CA PRO A 354 -10.63 -15.00 25.08
C PRO A 354 -9.96 -16.25 24.47
N GLY A 355 -9.33 -16.12 23.28
CA GLY A 355 -8.67 -17.21 22.57
C GLY A 355 -8.86 -17.13 21.06
N PHE A 356 -8.64 -18.26 20.37
CA PHE A 356 -8.94 -18.40 18.95
C PHE A 356 -10.40 -18.79 18.73
N LEU A 357 -11.00 -18.30 17.63
CA LEU A 357 -12.39 -18.56 17.28
C LEU A 357 -12.62 -20.06 17.01
N PRO A 358 -13.48 -20.75 17.79
CA PRO A 358 -13.80 -22.13 17.51
C PRO A 358 -14.78 -22.26 16.33
N GLY A 359 -14.77 -23.40 15.66
CA GLY A 359 -15.74 -23.71 14.62
C GLY A 359 -15.17 -24.51 13.47
N VAL A 360 -16.02 -25.27 12.80
CA VAL A 360 -15.64 -26.16 11.68
C VAL A 360 -15.01 -25.34 10.55
N ASP A 361 -15.59 -24.18 10.21
CA ASP A 361 -15.09 -23.32 9.13
C ASP A 361 -13.68 -22.76 9.44
N GLN A 362 -13.42 -22.42 10.71
CA GLN A 362 -12.09 -21.97 11.14
C GLN A 362 -11.08 -23.12 11.09
N GLU A 363 -11.46 -24.31 11.60
CA GLU A 363 -10.57 -25.49 11.57
C GLU A 363 -10.25 -25.91 10.12
N HIS A 364 -11.29 -26.07 9.28
CA HIS A 364 -11.13 -26.45 7.87
C HIS A 364 -10.49 -25.35 7.03
N GLY A 365 -10.70 -24.07 7.37
CA GLY A 365 -10.01 -22.93 6.79
C GLY A 365 -8.54 -22.83 7.17
N GLY A 366 -8.12 -23.58 8.21
CA GLY A 366 -6.73 -23.69 8.63
C GLY A 366 -6.32 -22.69 9.71
N ILE A 367 -7.18 -22.41 10.69
CA ILE A 367 -6.87 -21.50 11.81
C ILE A 367 -5.54 -21.85 12.49
N ILE A 368 -5.20 -23.13 12.64
CA ILE A 368 -3.92 -23.57 13.22
C ILE A 368 -2.74 -23.04 12.39
N ARG A 369 -2.81 -23.17 11.07
CA ARG A 369 -1.78 -22.70 10.15
C ARG A 369 -1.67 -21.17 10.12
N HIS A 370 -2.81 -20.48 10.09
CA HIS A 370 -2.87 -19.02 10.04
C HIS A 370 -2.54 -18.39 11.39
N GLY A 371 -3.06 -18.93 12.49
CA GLY A 371 -2.70 -18.49 13.84
C GLY A 371 -1.22 -18.70 14.17
N ALA A 372 -0.61 -19.77 13.66
CA ALA A 372 0.82 -20.01 13.82
C ALA A 372 1.68 -18.88 13.20
N LYS A 373 1.22 -18.21 12.14
CA LYS A 373 1.94 -17.05 11.57
C LYS A 373 2.03 -15.89 12.55
N LEU A 374 0.97 -15.62 13.31
CA LEU A 374 0.98 -14.58 14.34
C LEU A 374 1.97 -14.91 15.46
N LEU A 375 1.96 -16.16 15.96
CA LEU A 375 2.92 -16.62 16.96
C LEU A 375 4.36 -16.50 16.42
N TYR A 376 4.57 -16.92 15.18
CA TYR A 376 5.88 -16.83 14.53
C TYR A 376 6.35 -15.37 14.44
N ALA A 377 5.49 -14.45 14.00
CA ALA A 377 5.82 -13.04 13.88
C ALA A 377 6.27 -12.43 15.22
N PHE A 378 5.53 -12.68 16.30
CA PHE A 378 5.91 -12.20 17.63
C PHE A 378 7.18 -12.85 18.18
N CYS A 379 7.44 -14.13 17.87
CA CYS A 379 8.66 -14.81 18.31
C CYS A 379 9.89 -14.35 17.51
N GLU A 380 9.74 -14.09 16.21
CA GLU A 380 10.81 -13.64 15.32
C GLU A 380 11.21 -12.18 15.60
N ALA A 381 10.24 -11.34 15.95
CA ALA A 381 10.45 -9.90 16.12
C ALA A 381 11.58 -9.56 17.08
N THR A 382 12.49 -8.69 16.63
CA THR A 382 13.69 -8.24 17.37
C THR A 382 13.52 -6.86 17.98
N VAL A 383 12.53 -6.09 17.54
CA VAL A 383 12.19 -4.77 18.11
C VAL A 383 11.69 -4.87 19.56
N PRO A 384 11.81 -3.81 20.38
CA PRO A 384 11.20 -3.77 21.71
C PRO A 384 9.69 -4.08 21.65
N ARG A 385 9.23 -4.90 22.59
CA ARG A 385 7.83 -5.33 22.68
C ARG A 385 7.32 -5.15 24.10
N ILE A 386 6.23 -4.40 24.22
CA ILE A 386 5.54 -4.19 25.49
C ILE A 386 4.13 -4.78 25.35
N GLN A 387 3.73 -5.55 26.34
CA GLN A 387 2.37 -6.13 26.42
C GLN A 387 1.68 -5.63 27.69
N VAL A 388 0.45 -5.14 27.52
CA VAL A 388 -0.41 -4.63 28.56
C VAL A 388 -1.69 -5.45 28.63
#